data_798ea0670e8fa9025c93957029cda95c
#
_entry.id   798ea0670e8fa9025c93957029cda95c
#
_cell.length_a   1.000
_cell.length_b   1.000
_cell.length_c   1.000
_cell.angle_alpha   90.00
_cell.angle_beta   90.00
_cell.angle_gamma   90.00
#
_symmetry.space_group_name_H-M   'P 1'
#
loop_
_entity.id
_entity.type
_entity.pdbx_description
1 polymer ?
#
loop_
_entity_poly.entity_id
_entity_poly.type
_entity_poly.pdbx_seq_one_letter_code
_entity_poly.pdbx_strand_id
1 'polypeptide(L)' 'MKNSSDAGPKFQKLVELMARLRAPGGCPWDREQTFDTIKPYTLEETYEVLDAIDRRDWSGLSEELGDFILQAVFYA' A
#
# COMPACT_ATOMS: atom_id res chain seq x y z
N MET A 1 9.76 5.94 17.76
CA MET A 1 8.59 5.26 17.31
C MET A 1 7.78 4.77 18.48
N LYS A 2 6.53 5.12 18.49
CA LYS A 2 5.68 4.85 19.59
C LYS A 2 4.96 3.53 19.37
N ASN A 3 4.95 2.65 20.31
CA ASN A 3 4.16 1.44 20.30
C ASN A 3 4.35 0.50 19.10
N SER A 4 5.58 0.03 18.93
CA SER A 4 5.92 -0.91 17.86
C SER A 4 5.24 -2.28 18.06
N SER A 5 4.73 -2.59 19.26
CA SER A 5 4.05 -3.86 19.51
C SER A 5 2.75 -4.03 18.73
N ASP A 6 2.15 -2.92 18.24
CA ASP A 6 0.94 -2.95 17.44
C ASP A 6 1.20 -3.18 15.94
N ALA A 7 2.44 -3.08 15.52
CA ALA A 7 2.78 -3.14 14.10
C ALA A 7 2.41 -4.49 13.45
N GLY A 8 2.73 -5.58 14.13
CA GLY A 8 2.45 -6.92 13.62
C GLY A 8 0.95 -7.16 13.42
N PRO A 9 0.13 -6.97 14.46
CA PRO A 9 -1.31 -7.15 14.31
C PRO A 9 -1.96 -6.23 13.28
N LYS A 10 -1.50 -4.99 13.19
CA LYS A 10 -2.02 -4.05 12.19
C LYS A 10 -1.66 -4.47 10.78
N PHE A 11 -0.44 -4.94 10.58
CA PHE A 11 -0.01 -5.44 9.28
C PHE A 11 -0.79 -6.70 8.90
N GLN A 12 -1.02 -7.59 9.85
CA GLN A 12 -1.82 -8.77 9.64
C GLN A 12 -3.23 -8.42 9.15
N LYS A 13 -3.85 -7.41 9.76
CA LYS A 13 -5.17 -6.94 9.34
C LYS A 13 -5.17 -6.40 7.92
N LEU A 14 -4.11 -5.69 7.53
CA LEU A 14 -3.97 -5.17 6.18
C LEU A 14 -3.89 -6.32 5.17
N VAL A 15 -3.08 -7.33 5.45
CA VAL A 15 -2.95 -8.50 4.58
C VAL A 15 -4.30 -9.23 4.45
N GLU A 16 -5.00 -9.42 5.55
CA GLU A 16 -6.31 -10.06 5.54
C GLU A 16 -7.35 -9.27 4.78
N LEU A 17 -7.35 -7.95 4.95
CA LEU A 17 -8.26 -7.08 4.21
C LEU A 17 -8.02 -7.17 2.70
N MET A 18 -6.76 -7.13 2.29
CA MET A 18 -6.43 -7.23 0.86
C MET A 18 -6.86 -8.59 0.30
N ALA A 19 -6.63 -9.67 1.04
CA ALA A 19 -7.05 -11.00 0.64
C ALA A 19 -8.57 -11.06 0.43
N ARG A 20 -9.33 -10.43 1.30
CA ARG A 20 -10.79 -10.38 1.18
C ARG A 20 -11.25 -9.56 -0.03
N LEU A 21 -10.60 -8.45 -0.29
CA LEU A 21 -10.94 -7.59 -1.43
C LEU A 21 -10.70 -8.32 -2.76
N ARG A 22 -9.69 -9.15 -2.82
CA ARG A 22 -9.33 -9.87 -4.04
C ARG A 22 -9.98 -11.25 -4.15
N ALA A 23 -10.70 -11.68 -3.12
CA ALA A 23 -11.38 -12.98 -3.12
C ALA A 23 -12.70 -12.90 -3.93
N PRO A 24 -13.26 -14.05 -4.36
CA PRO A 24 -14.59 -14.07 -4.95
C PRO A 24 -15.60 -13.42 -4.00
N GLY A 25 -16.41 -12.51 -4.55
CA GLY A 25 -17.34 -11.73 -3.75
C GLY A 25 -16.75 -10.48 -3.12
N GLY A 26 -15.46 -10.23 -3.28
CA GLY A 26 -14.82 -9.01 -2.81
C GLY A 26 -15.01 -7.85 -3.80
N CYS A 27 -14.03 -6.96 -3.87
CA CYS A 27 -14.10 -5.81 -4.78
C CYS A 27 -13.78 -6.23 -6.21
N PRO A 28 -14.69 -6.04 -7.18
CA PRO A 28 -14.44 -6.45 -8.58
C PRO A 28 -13.20 -5.78 -9.16
N TRP A 29 -12.96 -4.50 -8.85
CA TRP A 29 -11.79 -3.81 -9.35
C TRP A 29 -10.50 -4.47 -8.86
N ASP A 30 -10.42 -4.78 -7.56
CA ASP A 30 -9.23 -5.41 -6.96
C ASP A 30 -8.99 -6.81 -7.51
N ARG A 31 -10.07 -7.55 -7.77
CA ARG A 31 -9.98 -8.91 -8.29
C ARG A 31 -9.46 -8.96 -9.72
N GLU A 32 -9.76 -7.94 -10.50
CA GLU A 32 -9.37 -7.88 -11.91
C GLU A 32 -7.93 -7.44 -12.13
N GLN A 33 -7.28 -6.88 -11.09
CA GLN A 33 -5.94 -6.37 -11.25
C GLN A 33 -4.91 -7.49 -11.38
N THR A 34 -3.91 -7.24 -12.20
CA THR A 34 -2.76 -8.12 -12.40
C THR A 34 -1.51 -7.34 -12.03
N PHE A 35 -0.37 -8.01 -12.02
CA PHE A 35 0.91 -7.33 -11.82
C PHE A 35 1.09 -6.20 -12.84
N ASP A 36 0.74 -6.48 -14.09
CA ASP A 36 0.91 -5.49 -15.16
C ASP A 36 -0.02 -4.30 -15.01
N THR A 37 -1.26 -4.49 -14.55
CA THR A 37 -2.19 -3.37 -14.39
C THR A 37 -1.85 -2.50 -13.19
N ILE A 38 -1.19 -3.04 -12.17
CA ILE A 38 -0.79 -2.29 -10.97
C ILE A 38 0.57 -1.59 -11.16
N LYS A 39 1.39 -2.08 -12.08
CA LYS A 39 2.73 -1.55 -12.32
C LYS A 39 2.77 -0.02 -12.49
N PRO A 40 1.88 0.62 -13.29
CA PRO A 40 1.91 2.08 -13.40
C PRO A 40 1.65 2.80 -12.08
N TYR A 41 0.80 2.26 -11.23
CA TYR A 41 0.50 2.84 -9.92
C TYR A 41 1.71 2.76 -8.99
N THR A 42 2.46 1.66 -9.05
CA THR A 42 3.67 1.49 -8.26
C THR A 42 4.74 2.52 -8.66
N LEU A 43 4.88 2.76 -9.97
CA LEU A 43 5.80 3.77 -10.46
C LEU A 43 5.41 5.17 -9.99
N GLU A 44 4.13 5.51 -10.11
CA GLU A 44 3.61 6.80 -9.66
C GLU A 44 3.83 6.98 -8.17
N GLU A 45 3.55 5.96 -7.35
CA GLU A 45 3.73 6.03 -5.91
C GLU A 45 5.20 6.21 -5.54
N THR A 46 6.11 5.59 -6.29
CA THR A 46 7.54 5.77 -6.08
C THR A 46 7.92 7.24 -6.27
N TYR A 47 7.42 7.88 -7.31
CA TYR A 47 7.69 9.30 -7.54
C TYR A 47 7.10 10.17 -6.43
N GLU A 48 5.93 9.84 -5.93
CA GLU A 48 5.31 10.60 -4.85
C GLU A 48 6.11 10.51 -3.55
N VAL A 49 6.68 9.33 -3.26
CA VAL A 49 7.59 9.16 -2.12
C VAL A 49 8.81 10.06 -2.28
N LEU A 50 9.44 10.02 -3.44
CA LEU A 50 10.64 10.83 -3.71
C LEU A 50 10.33 12.32 -3.64
N ASP A 51 9.21 12.74 -4.19
CA ASP A 51 8.79 14.14 -4.16
C ASP A 51 8.56 14.63 -2.73
N ALA A 52 7.92 13.83 -1.89
CA ALA A 52 7.70 14.19 -0.49
C ALA A 52 9.03 14.39 0.24
N ILE A 53 10.02 13.54 -0.03
CA ILE A 53 11.36 13.67 0.54
C ILE A 53 12.01 14.98 0.07
N ASP A 54 11.93 15.27 -1.22
CA ASP A 54 12.52 16.46 -1.79
C ASP A 54 11.92 17.74 -1.21
N ARG A 55 10.62 17.74 -0.96
CA ARG A 55 9.91 18.86 -0.37
C ARG A 55 10.03 18.92 1.15
N ARG A 56 10.70 17.94 1.76
CA ARG A 56 10.82 17.83 3.22
C ARG A 56 9.46 17.79 3.90
N ASP A 57 8.47 17.22 3.24
CA ASP A 57 7.11 17.04 3.76
C ASP A 57 7.02 15.69 4.47
N TRP A 58 7.40 15.66 5.74
CA TRP A 58 7.48 14.41 6.49
C TRP A 58 6.11 13.80 6.76
N SER A 59 5.09 14.62 6.94
CA SER A 59 3.73 14.14 7.08
C SER A 59 3.24 13.49 5.78
N GLY A 60 3.47 14.14 4.65
CA GLY A 60 3.15 13.58 3.34
C GLY A 60 3.92 12.31 3.05
N LEU A 61 5.21 12.29 3.43
CA LEU A 61 6.02 11.09 3.26
C LEU A 61 5.43 9.89 4.01
N SER A 62 4.94 10.11 5.23
CA SER A 62 4.32 9.05 6.01
C SER A 62 3.11 8.46 5.28
N GLU A 63 2.28 9.31 4.68
CA GLU A 63 1.13 8.87 3.89
C GLU A 63 1.56 8.10 2.65
N GLU A 64 2.56 8.61 1.92
CA GLU A 64 3.05 7.96 0.72
C GLU A 64 3.69 6.61 1.01
N LEU A 65 4.40 6.49 2.14
CA LEU A 65 4.98 5.20 2.54
C LEU A 65 3.89 4.19 2.88
N GLY A 66 2.79 4.63 3.48
CA GLY A 66 1.64 3.77 3.70
C GLY A 66 1.07 3.23 2.38
N ASP A 67 0.91 4.10 1.40
CA ASP A 67 0.42 3.71 0.07
C ASP A 67 1.42 2.79 -0.64
N PHE A 68 2.70 3.02 -0.45
CA PHE A 68 3.76 2.19 -1.02
C PHE A 68 3.72 0.77 -0.44
N ILE A 69 3.53 0.65 0.88
CA ILE A 69 3.38 -0.64 1.54
C ILE A 69 2.13 -1.36 1.03
N LEU A 70 1.05 -0.61 0.80
CA LEU A 70 -0.18 -1.18 0.26
C LEU A 70 0.06 -1.81 -1.12
N GLN A 71 0.89 -1.18 -1.96
CA GLN A 71 1.28 -1.75 -3.25
C GLN A 71 1.94 -3.11 -3.07
N ALA A 72 2.89 -3.20 -2.13
CA ALA A 72 3.60 -4.45 -1.87
C ALA A 72 2.64 -5.56 -1.42
N VAL A 73 1.70 -5.23 -0.54
CA VAL A 73 0.70 -6.19 -0.07
C VAL A 73 -0.23 -6.62 -1.20
N PHE A 74 -0.55 -5.68 -2.10
CA PHE A 74 -1.39 -5.98 -3.25
C PHE A 74 -0.77 -7.04 -4.16
N TYR A 75 0.56 -6.99 -4.34
CA TYR A 75 1.28 -7.95 -5.17
C TYR A 75 1.40 -9.33 -4.51
N ALA A 76 1.32 -9.38 -3.20
CA ALA A 76 1.47 -10.64 -2.46
C ALA A 76 0.22 -11.59 -2.58
#